data_94f033e802f0c6a8c989d06a064120c2
#
_entry.id   94f033e802f0c6a8c989d06a064120c2
#
_cell.length_a   1.000
_cell.length_b   1.000
_cell.length_c   1.000
_cell.angle_alpha   90.00
_cell.angle_beta   90.00
_cell.angle_gamma   90.00
#
_symmetry.space_group_name_H-M   'P 1'
#
loop_
_entity.id
_entity.type
_entity.pdbx_description
1 polymer ?
#
loop_
_entity_poly.entity_id
_entity_poly.type
_entity_poly.pdbx_seq_one_letter_code
_entity_poly.pdbx_strand_id
1 'polypeptide(L)'
;ICHSFAEDGRCISFPLYVDGLPSHLVEFLSLAEEYCKARSLRFRLYAIANNGFIEGQQNRTALRILESWCLHSGAVWSGGIGIGGGVMLRVLGIVYPILIALSIVQIAVSFLTAGSVPPDMLYTLAIQAGSWLFFNFGVLFCLARLSAAVRKCKTVKSRYIRVLLPSFLFVPIAKQFNNARVRIEGN
;
A
#
# COMPACT_ATOMS: atom_id res chain seq x y z
N ILE A 1 34.78 -15.79 11.94
CA ILE A 1 34.19 -14.63 12.68
C ILE A 1 33.02 -14.14 11.84
N CYS A 2 31.83 -14.66 12.14
CA CYS A 2 30.58 -14.15 11.54
C CYS A 2 30.25 -12.83 12.24
N HIS A 3 30.67 -11.72 11.65
CA HIS A 3 30.15 -10.42 12.07
C HIS A 3 28.69 -10.30 11.66
N SER A 4 27.85 -9.90 12.61
CA SER A 4 26.43 -9.72 12.52
C SER A 4 26.04 -8.90 11.28
N PHE A 5 25.42 -9.57 10.31
CA PHE A 5 24.91 -8.97 9.11
C PHE A 5 23.69 -8.12 9.43
N ALA A 6 23.80 -6.84 9.08
CA ALA A 6 22.70 -5.89 8.86
C ALA A 6 21.51 -6.05 9.82
N GLU A 7 21.65 -5.49 10.98
CA GLU A 7 20.57 -5.39 11.98
C GLU A 7 19.45 -4.42 11.54
N ASP A 8 19.67 -3.61 10.49
CA ASP A 8 18.72 -2.60 10.03
C ASP A 8 17.92 -3.05 8.81
N GLY A 9 16.62 -3.21 9.00
CA GLY A 9 15.66 -3.38 7.91
C GLY A 9 15.21 -2.03 7.35
N ARG A 10 15.48 -1.78 6.08
CA ARG A 10 15.02 -0.58 5.35
C ARG A 10 13.85 -0.95 4.45
N CYS A 11 12.79 -0.14 4.44
CA CYS A 11 11.63 -0.35 3.59
C CYS A 11 11.42 0.87 2.68
N ILE A 12 11.33 0.62 1.37
CA ILE A 12 11.02 1.63 0.36
C ILE A 12 9.58 1.41 -0.10
N SER A 13 8.79 2.48 -0.15
CA SER A 13 7.44 2.46 -0.69
C SER A 13 7.33 3.46 -1.84
N PHE A 14 6.78 3.03 -2.97
CA PHE A 14 6.65 3.87 -4.16
C PHE A 14 5.48 3.45 -5.05
N PRO A 15 4.87 4.40 -5.78
CA PRO A 15 3.93 4.10 -6.86
C PRO A 15 4.69 3.77 -8.15
N LEU A 16 4.07 2.97 -9.02
CA LEU A 16 4.51 2.85 -10.41
C LEU A 16 3.84 3.92 -11.27
N TYR A 17 4.63 4.52 -12.15
CA TYR A 17 4.15 5.40 -13.21
C TYR A 17 4.39 4.74 -14.55
N VAL A 18 3.30 4.48 -15.30
CA VAL A 18 3.35 3.84 -16.62
C VAL A 18 4.22 2.57 -16.60
N ASP A 19 3.93 1.67 -15.64
CA ASP A 19 4.63 0.40 -15.40
C ASP A 19 6.13 0.50 -15.03
N GLY A 20 6.65 1.73 -14.85
CA GLY A 20 8.04 2.00 -14.52
C GLY A 20 8.25 2.54 -13.11
N LEU A 21 9.51 2.49 -12.67
CA LEU A 21 9.93 3.19 -11.46
C LEU A 21 9.88 4.71 -11.69
N PRO A 22 9.48 5.51 -10.71
CA PRO A 22 9.60 6.96 -10.78
C PRO A 22 11.05 7.39 -11.06
N SER A 23 11.25 8.37 -11.95
CA SER A 23 12.60 8.83 -12.35
C SER A 23 13.46 9.27 -11.15
N HIS A 24 12.86 9.99 -10.22
CA HIS A 24 13.55 10.41 -8.98
C HIS A 24 13.94 9.23 -8.08
N LEU A 25 13.19 8.11 -8.12
CA LEU A 25 13.59 6.91 -7.40
C LEU A 25 14.77 6.22 -8.08
N VAL A 26 14.81 6.20 -9.42
CA VAL A 26 15.94 5.65 -10.17
C VAL A 26 17.21 6.45 -9.89
N GLU A 27 17.13 7.77 -9.92
CA GLU A 27 18.24 8.66 -9.56
C GLU A 27 18.72 8.43 -8.12
N PHE A 28 17.79 8.39 -7.17
CA PHE A 28 18.11 8.06 -5.78
C PHE A 28 18.81 6.70 -5.65
N LEU A 29 18.33 5.67 -6.34
CA LEU A 29 18.94 4.33 -6.30
C LEU A 29 20.37 4.34 -6.87
N SER A 30 20.63 5.10 -7.94
CA SER A 30 21.97 5.24 -8.50
C SER A 30 22.96 5.90 -7.51
N LEU A 31 22.55 7.02 -6.91
CA LEU A 31 23.37 7.70 -5.90
C LEU A 31 23.57 6.84 -4.63
N ALA A 32 22.51 6.14 -4.21
CA ALA A 32 22.56 5.25 -3.06
C ALA A 32 23.49 4.05 -3.31
N GLU A 33 23.54 3.52 -4.54
CA GLU A 33 24.44 2.43 -4.91
C GLU A 33 25.91 2.82 -4.76
N GLU A 34 26.29 3.98 -5.30
CA GLU A 34 27.64 4.52 -5.17
C GLU A 34 28.02 4.73 -3.69
N TYR A 35 27.12 5.32 -2.92
CA TYR A 35 27.32 5.56 -1.50
C TYR A 35 27.46 4.26 -0.70
N CYS A 36 26.63 3.25 -0.98
CA CYS A 36 26.69 1.96 -0.30
C CYS A 36 27.99 1.21 -0.62
N LYS A 37 28.43 1.24 -1.89
CA LYS A 37 29.70 0.64 -2.32
C LYS A 37 30.90 1.31 -1.65
N ALA A 38 30.93 2.64 -1.66
CA ALA A 38 32.07 3.40 -1.08
C ALA A 38 32.24 3.13 0.43
N ARG A 39 31.14 2.84 1.13
CA ARG A 39 31.16 2.61 2.60
C ARG A 39 30.97 1.14 2.99
N SER A 40 30.90 0.23 2.02
CA SER A 40 30.66 -1.20 2.26
C SER A 40 29.44 -1.45 3.16
N LEU A 41 28.37 -0.67 2.97
CA LEU A 41 27.18 -0.75 3.78
C LEU A 41 26.42 -2.02 3.45
N ARG A 42 25.94 -2.70 4.49
CA ARG A 42 25.07 -3.88 4.36
C ARG A 42 23.81 -3.68 5.18
N PHE A 43 22.66 -3.80 4.54
CA PHE A 43 21.35 -3.69 5.17
C PHE A 43 20.34 -4.57 4.43
N ARG A 44 19.21 -4.83 5.08
CA ARG A 44 18.11 -5.56 4.46
C ARG A 44 17.14 -4.58 3.80
N LEU A 45 16.86 -4.82 2.51
CA LEU A 45 15.90 -4.03 1.77
C LEU A 45 14.57 -4.76 1.61
N TYR A 46 13.51 -4.07 1.96
CA TYR A 46 12.13 -4.45 1.70
C TYR A 46 11.48 -3.41 0.81
N ALA A 47 10.47 -3.81 0.02
CA ALA A 47 9.80 -2.86 -0.84
C ALA A 47 8.28 -3.04 -0.87
N ILE A 48 7.57 -1.92 -1.01
CA ILE A 48 6.13 -1.89 -1.28
C ILE A 48 5.96 -1.11 -2.58
N ALA A 49 5.54 -1.79 -3.63
CA ALA A 49 5.23 -1.19 -4.91
C ALA A 49 3.71 -1.16 -5.10
N ASN A 50 3.17 -0.04 -5.55
CA ASN A 50 1.76 0.15 -5.78
C ASN A 50 1.52 0.63 -7.22
N ASN A 51 0.55 0.06 -7.92
CA ASN A 51 0.15 0.48 -9.25
C ASN A 51 -1.33 0.85 -9.32
N GLY A 52 -1.71 1.57 -10.39
CA GLY A 52 -3.10 1.95 -10.67
C GLY A 52 -3.95 0.85 -11.31
N PHE A 53 -3.34 -0.23 -11.77
CA PHE A 53 -4.02 -1.35 -12.42
C PHE A 53 -4.60 -2.34 -11.40
N ILE A 54 -5.54 -3.17 -11.84
CA ILE A 54 -6.22 -4.15 -10.96
C ILE A 54 -5.23 -5.17 -10.40
N GLU A 55 -4.28 -5.63 -11.23
CA GLU A 55 -3.41 -6.76 -10.89
C GLU A 55 -2.13 -6.30 -10.18
N GLY A 56 -1.90 -6.83 -8.98
CA GLY A 56 -0.67 -6.58 -8.23
C GLY A 56 0.59 -7.14 -8.90
N GLN A 57 0.44 -8.15 -9.78
CA GLN A 57 1.56 -8.78 -10.50
C GLN A 57 2.32 -7.82 -11.43
N GLN A 58 1.70 -6.74 -11.89
CA GLN A 58 2.37 -5.73 -12.70
C GLN A 58 3.53 -5.04 -11.95
N ASN A 59 3.52 -5.06 -10.62
CA ASN A 59 4.64 -4.58 -9.81
C ASN A 59 5.86 -5.51 -9.84
N ARG A 60 5.77 -6.69 -10.49
CA ARG A 60 6.83 -7.71 -10.46
C ARG A 60 8.15 -7.20 -11.04
N THR A 61 8.10 -6.48 -12.16
CA THR A 61 9.29 -5.94 -12.82
C THR A 61 10.00 -4.93 -11.91
N ALA A 62 9.25 -4.02 -11.29
CA ALA A 62 9.80 -3.03 -10.37
C ALA A 62 10.46 -3.67 -9.13
N LEU A 63 9.82 -4.69 -8.54
CA LEU A 63 10.42 -5.41 -7.41
C LEU A 63 11.68 -6.19 -7.82
N ARG A 64 11.74 -6.73 -9.04
CA ARG A 64 12.95 -7.38 -9.57
C ARG A 64 14.09 -6.39 -9.85
N ILE A 65 13.78 -5.17 -10.29
CA ILE A 65 14.79 -4.12 -10.44
C ILE A 65 15.43 -3.80 -9.09
N LEU A 66 14.63 -3.69 -8.01
CA LEU A 66 15.17 -3.47 -6.68
C LEU A 66 15.96 -4.67 -6.15
N GLU A 67 15.52 -5.89 -6.43
CA GLU A 67 16.27 -7.11 -6.11
C GLU A 67 17.63 -7.12 -6.81
N SER A 68 17.68 -6.80 -8.11
CA SER A 68 18.92 -6.65 -8.88
C SER A 68 19.79 -5.52 -8.34
N TRP A 69 19.21 -4.37 -8.00
CA TRP A 69 19.90 -3.26 -7.36
C TRP A 69 20.57 -3.68 -6.04
N CYS A 70 19.91 -4.50 -5.22
CA CYS A 70 20.51 -5.04 -4.00
C CYS A 70 21.80 -5.82 -4.27
N LEU A 71 21.84 -6.61 -5.35
CA LEU A 71 23.04 -7.37 -5.73
C LEU A 71 24.22 -6.45 -6.07
N HIS A 72 23.95 -5.29 -6.67
CA HIS A 72 24.98 -4.32 -7.07
C HIS A 72 25.43 -3.41 -5.91
N SER A 73 24.50 -3.03 -5.03
CA SER A 73 24.77 -2.14 -3.90
C SER A 73 25.34 -2.82 -2.65
N GLY A 74 25.34 -4.17 -2.61
CA GLY A 74 25.73 -4.93 -1.42
C GLY A 74 24.64 -5.05 -0.36
N ALA A 75 23.40 -4.54 -0.63
CA ALA A 75 22.24 -4.75 0.22
C ALA A 75 21.68 -6.17 0.05
N VAL A 76 20.90 -6.63 1.03
CA VAL A 76 20.24 -7.95 1.01
C VAL A 76 18.77 -7.78 0.70
N TRP A 77 18.33 -8.24 -0.47
CA TRP A 77 16.90 -8.29 -0.78
C TRP A 77 16.16 -9.19 0.21
N SER A 78 15.20 -8.65 0.89
CA SER A 78 14.47 -9.37 1.95
C SER A 78 12.97 -9.50 1.69
N GLY A 79 12.53 -9.09 0.50
CA GLY A 79 11.18 -9.31 0.00
C GLY A 79 10.37 -8.04 -0.21
N GLY A 80 9.22 -8.19 -0.87
CA GLY A 80 8.38 -7.05 -1.18
C GLY A 80 6.91 -7.40 -1.36
N ILE A 81 6.10 -6.36 -1.47
CA ILE A 81 4.67 -6.46 -1.76
C ILE A 81 4.36 -5.62 -2.99
N GLY A 82 3.75 -6.24 -4.00
CA GLY A 82 3.15 -5.56 -5.14
C GLY A 82 1.65 -5.44 -4.93
N ILE A 83 1.14 -4.22 -4.83
CA ILE A 83 -0.27 -3.94 -4.58
C ILE A 83 -0.90 -3.41 -5.87
N GLY A 84 -1.93 -4.11 -6.37
CA GLY A 84 -2.78 -3.65 -7.46
C GLY A 84 -3.99 -2.87 -6.95
N GLY A 85 -4.56 -2.01 -7.78
CA GLY A 85 -5.75 -1.25 -7.44
C GLY A 85 -5.48 -0.06 -6.53
N GLY A 86 -4.33 0.59 -6.63
CA GLY A 86 -3.94 1.71 -5.76
C GLY A 86 -4.94 2.86 -5.74
N VAL A 87 -5.59 3.13 -6.87
CA VAL A 87 -6.69 4.12 -6.93
C VAL A 87 -7.84 3.68 -6.02
N MET A 88 -8.19 2.40 -6.03
CA MET A 88 -9.27 1.87 -5.17
C MET A 88 -8.90 1.89 -3.70
N LEU A 89 -7.65 1.59 -3.36
CA LEU A 89 -7.17 1.74 -1.97
C LEU A 89 -7.35 3.18 -1.48
N ARG A 90 -7.02 4.15 -2.32
CA ARG A 90 -7.22 5.56 -1.99
C ARG A 90 -8.70 5.91 -1.81
N VAL A 91 -9.57 5.42 -2.70
CA VAL A 91 -11.03 5.61 -2.58
C VAL A 91 -11.55 4.99 -1.30
N LEU A 92 -11.24 3.73 -1.04
CA LEU A 92 -11.64 3.03 0.18
C LEU A 92 -11.08 3.70 1.44
N GLY A 93 -9.85 4.22 1.37
CA GLY A 93 -9.18 4.92 2.46
C GLY A 93 -9.70 6.32 2.74
N ILE A 94 -10.47 6.94 1.82
CA ILE A 94 -11.09 8.25 2.00
C ILE A 94 -12.58 8.12 2.28
N VAL A 95 -13.29 7.38 1.44
CA VAL A 95 -14.77 7.31 1.48
C VAL A 95 -15.25 6.58 2.74
N TYR A 96 -14.67 5.42 3.06
CA TYR A 96 -15.13 4.65 4.23
C TYR A 96 -14.92 5.35 5.56
N PRO A 97 -13.76 5.96 5.87
CA PRO A 97 -13.59 6.74 7.10
C PRO A 97 -14.58 7.89 7.23
N ILE A 98 -14.91 8.57 6.12
CA ILE A 98 -15.92 9.63 6.12
C ILE A 98 -17.31 9.06 6.42
N LEU A 99 -17.71 7.97 5.78
CA LEU A 99 -19.01 7.32 6.04
C LEU A 99 -19.11 6.83 7.48
N ILE A 100 -18.07 6.21 8.00
CA ILE A 100 -18.00 5.74 9.39
C ILE A 100 -18.10 6.93 10.35
N ALA A 101 -17.36 8.02 10.11
CA ALA A 101 -17.43 9.21 10.94
C ALA A 101 -18.83 9.83 10.94
N LEU A 102 -19.47 9.94 9.79
CA LEU A 102 -20.85 10.43 9.68
C LEU A 102 -21.84 9.54 10.45
N SER A 103 -21.70 8.22 10.35
CA SER A 103 -22.54 7.29 11.11
C SER A 103 -22.32 7.41 12.63
N ILE A 104 -21.09 7.62 13.07
CA ILE A 104 -20.79 7.87 14.51
C ILE A 104 -21.44 9.18 14.97
N VAL A 105 -21.34 10.25 14.17
CA VAL A 105 -21.99 11.54 14.50
C VAL A 105 -23.51 11.38 14.57
N GLN A 106 -24.14 10.67 13.63
CA GLN A 106 -25.58 10.41 13.65
C GLN A 106 -26.00 9.63 14.92
N ILE A 107 -25.24 8.60 15.30
CA ILE A 107 -25.47 7.84 16.53
C ILE A 107 -25.39 8.75 17.75
N ALA A 108 -24.35 9.60 17.83
CA ALA A 108 -24.16 10.53 18.94
C ALA A 108 -25.32 11.54 19.05
N VAL A 109 -25.75 12.11 17.93
CA VAL A 109 -26.89 13.04 17.87
C VAL A 109 -28.18 12.34 18.32
N SER A 110 -28.45 11.12 17.83
CA SER A 110 -29.64 10.36 18.23
C SER A 110 -29.64 10.07 19.74
N PHE A 111 -28.51 9.69 20.30
CA PHE A 111 -28.38 9.46 21.74
C PHE A 111 -28.63 10.73 22.56
N LEU A 112 -28.07 11.87 22.14
CA LEU A 112 -28.24 13.14 22.84
C LEU A 112 -29.66 13.71 22.75
N THR A 113 -30.36 13.49 21.63
CA THR A 113 -31.71 14.04 21.40
C THR A 113 -32.83 13.13 21.86
N ALA A 114 -32.71 11.83 21.65
CA ALA A 114 -33.76 10.84 21.93
C ALA A 114 -33.45 9.93 23.12
N GLY A 115 -32.23 10.03 23.69
CA GLY A 115 -31.80 9.15 24.80
C GLY A 115 -31.62 7.67 24.44
N SER A 116 -31.77 7.34 23.16
CA SER A 116 -31.65 5.98 22.64
C SER A 116 -31.00 5.94 21.26
N VAL A 117 -30.36 4.81 20.94
CA VAL A 117 -29.75 4.59 19.63
C VAL A 117 -30.59 3.54 18.89
N PRO A 118 -31.16 3.88 17.72
CA PRO A 118 -31.86 2.91 16.88
C PRO A 118 -30.93 1.78 16.43
N PRO A 119 -31.34 0.51 16.47
CA PRO A 119 -30.49 -0.63 16.13
C PRO A 119 -30.05 -0.65 14.66
N ASP A 120 -30.80 -0.05 13.76
CA ASP A 120 -30.47 0.12 12.34
C ASP A 120 -29.22 0.99 12.12
N MET A 121 -29.00 2.01 12.94
CA MET A 121 -27.79 2.83 12.89
C MET A 121 -26.55 2.02 13.29
N LEU A 122 -26.63 1.21 14.33
CA LEU A 122 -25.54 0.32 14.74
C LEU A 122 -25.26 -0.74 13.67
N TYR A 123 -26.32 -1.29 13.07
CA TYR A 123 -26.18 -2.25 11.96
C TYR A 123 -25.51 -1.63 10.75
N THR A 124 -25.89 -0.41 10.38
CA THR A 124 -25.26 0.34 9.28
C THR A 124 -23.78 0.56 9.53
N LEU A 125 -23.39 0.99 10.74
CA LEU A 125 -22.00 1.18 11.12
C LEU A 125 -21.21 -0.15 11.06
N ALA A 126 -21.80 -1.24 11.53
CA ALA A 126 -21.18 -2.57 11.49
C ALA A 126 -20.94 -3.06 10.07
N ILE A 127 -21.92 -2.85 9.16
CA ILE A 127 -21.76 -3.19 7.73
C ILE A 127 -20.66 -2.36 7.08
N GLN A 128 -20.61 -1.05 7.33
CA GLN A 128 -19.58 -0.17 6.79
C GLN A 128 -18.18 -0.60 7.25
N ALA A 129 -17.99 -0.82 8.54
CA ALA A 129 -16.72 -1.26 9.10
C ALA A 129 -16.33 -2.67 8.61
N GLY A 130 -17.27 -3.60 8.58
CA GLY A 130 -17.06 -4.97 8.12
C GLY A 130 -16.70 -5.05 6.64
N SER A 131 -17.39 -4.31 5.78
CA SER A 131 -17.10 -4.25 4.35
C SER A 131 -15.75 -3.58 4.06
N TRP A 132 -15.42 -2.50 4.76
CA TRP A 132 -14.10 -1.88 4.65
C TRP A 132 -12.98 -2.87 5.00
N LEU A 133 -13.12 -3.58 6.12
CA LEU A 133 -12.16 -4.59 6.53
C LEU A 133 -12.06 -5.72 5.51
N PHE A 134 -13.20 -6.21 5.01
CA PHE A 134 -13.25 -7.28 4.00
C PHE A 134 -12.48 -6.91 2.73
N PHE A 135 -12.75 -5.74 2.16
CA PHE A 135 -12.09 -5.29 0.93
C PHE A 135 -10.57 -5.06 1.11
N ASN A 136 -10.14 -4.64 2.28
CA ASN A 136 -8.73 -4.34 2.55
C ASN A 136 -7.98 -5.49 3.24
N PHE A 137 -8.65 -6.57 3.65
CA PHE A 137 -8.07 -7.64 4.46
C PHE A 137 -6.76 -8.20 3.89
N GLY A 138 -6.73 -8.52 2.59
CA GLY A 138 -5.55 -9.06 1.93
C GLY A 138 -4.35 -8.11 1.98
N VAL A 139 -4.60 -6.82 1.75
CA VAL A 139 -3.58 -5.77 1.79
C VAL A 139 -3.07 -5.59 3.21
N LEU A 140 -3.96 -5.43 4.19
CA LEU A 140 -3.62 -5.26 5.61
C LEU A 140 -2.84 -6.46 6.15
N PHE A 141 -3.26 -7.67 5.81
CA PHE A 141 -2.57 -8.90 6.21
C PHE A 141 -1.13 -8.96 5.66
N CYS A 142 -0.95 -8.66 4.38
CA CYS A 142 0.38 -8.66 3.76
C CYS A 142 1.26 -7.55 4.35
N LEU A 143 0.72 -6.35 4.56
CA LEU A 143 1.45 -5.24 5.20
C LEU A 143 1.84 -5.58 6.65
N ALA A 144 0.96 -6.18 7.43
CA ALA A 144 1.27 -6.62 8.79
C ALA A 144 2.40 -7.67 8.82
N ARG A 145 2.35 -8.63 7.89
CA ARG A 145 3.43 -9.62 7.74
C ARG A 145 4.77 -9.00 7.33
N LEU A 146 4.75 -8.07 6.38
CA LEU A 146 5.96 -7.37 5.97
C LEU A 146 6.52 -6.52 7.12
N SER A 147 5.66 -5.77 7.82
CA SER A 147 6.06 -4.99 8.99
C SER A 147 6.70 -5.86 10.08
N ALA A 148 6.12 -7.03 10.36
CA ALA A 148 6.70 -7.99 11.29
C ALA A 148 8.05 -8.54 10.80
N ALA A 149 8.21 -8.76 9.50
CA ALA A 149 9.47 -9.21 8.90
C ALA A 149 10.56 -8.14 8.97
N VAL A 150 10.21 -6.87 8.67
CA VAL A 150 11.12 -5.72 8.80
C VAL A 150 11.63 -5.60 10.24
N ARG A 151 10.71 -5.61 11.23
CA ARG A 151 11.09 -5.52 12.66
C ARG A 151 11.97 -6.66 13.16
N LYS A 152 11.78 -7.85 12.58
CA LYS A 152 12.57 -9.06 12.95
C LYS A 152 13.75 -9.32 12.02
N CYS A 153 14.01 -8.42 11.07
CA CYS A 153 15.04 -8.57 10.04
C CYS A 153 15.01 -9.93 9.33
N LYS A 154 13.79 -10.44 9.01
CA LYS A 154 13.59 -11.74 8.37
C LYS A 154 13.27 -11.58 6.89
N THR A 155 13.88 -12.42 6.05
CA THR A 155 13.52 -12.53 4.64
C THR A 155 12.13 -13.14 4.48
N VAL A 156 11.31 -12.54 3.62
CA VAL A 156 9.98 -13.04 3.26
C VAL A 156 9.85 -13.12 1.75
N LYS A 157 9.02 -14.05 1.29
CA LYS A 157 8.73 -14.17 -0.15
C LYS A 157 7.92 -12.97 -0.62
N SER A 158 8.32 -12.38 -1.75
CA SER A 158 7.56 -11.32 -2.40
C SER A 158 6.15 -11.80 -2.75
N ARG A 159 5.14 -10.95 -2.48
CA ARG A 159 3.73 -11.24 -2.72
C ARG A 159 3.09 -10.18 -3.58
N TYR A 160 2.14 -10.60 -4.39
CA TYR A 160 1.37 -9.72 -5.27
C TYR A 160 -0.10 -9.86 -4.89
N ILE A 161 -0.70 -8.76 -4.53
CA ILE A 161 -2.08 -8.71 -4.02
C ILE A 161 -2.85 -7.59 -4.70
N ARG A 162 -4.17 -7.71 -4.62
CA ARG A 162 -5.09 -6.65 -5.07
C ARG A 162 -6.16 -6.42 -4.00
N VAL A 163 -6.83 -5.30 -4.10
CA VAL A 163 -8.07 -5.05 -3.36
C VAL A 163 -9.13 -6.06 -3.81
N LEU A 164 -9.87 -6.63 -2.88
CA LEU A 164 -10.95 -7.61 -3.15
C LEU A 164 -12.19 -6.91 -3.73
N LEU A 165 -11.99 -6.12 -4.78
CA LEU A 165 -13.08 -5.46 -5.50
C LEU A 165 -13.33 -6.18 -6.82
N PRO A 166 -14.60 -6.49 -7.17
CA PRO A 166 -14.93 -7.07 -8.46
C PRO A 166 -14.48 -6.17 -9.61
N SER A 167 -13.91 -6.76 -10.65
CA SER A 167 -13.33 -6.02 -11.78
C SER A 167 -14.36 -5.18 -12.55
N PHE A 168 -15.64 -5.59 -12.56
CA PHE A 168 -16.69 -4.82 -13.21
C PHE A 168 -17.01 -3.49 -12.49
N LEU A 169 -16.73 -3.37 -11.20
CA LEU A 169 -16.86 -2.12 -10.45
C LEU A 169 -15.63 -1.24 -10.56
N PHE A 170 -14.49 -1.85 -10.83
CA PHE A 170 -13.21 -1.13 -10.91
C PHE A 170 -13.19 -0.10 -12.06
N VAL A 171 -13.60 -0.52 -13.25
CA VAL A 171 -13.53 0.32 -14.46
C VAL A 171 -14.38 1.58 -14.36
N PRO A 172 -15.68 1.53 -13.99
CA PRO A 172 -16.50 2.74 -13.90
C PRO A 172 -16.02 3.69 -12.80
N ILE A 173 -15.59 3.17 -11.65
CA ILE A 173 -15.07 3.99 -10.54
C ILE A 173 -13.76 4.68 -10.96
N ALA A 174 -12.83 3.96 -11.56
CA ALA A 174 -11.57 4.53 -12.06
C ALA A 174 -11.81 5.63 -13.11
N LYS A 175 -12.76 5.39 -14.03
CA LYS A 175 -13.15 6.37 -15.06
C LYS A 175 -13.76 7.65 -14.47
N GLN A 176 -14.59 7.51 -13.45
CA GLN A 176 -15.21 8.65 -12.76
C GLN A 176 -14.17 9.52 -12.04
N PHE A 177 -13.19 8.89 -11.36
CA PHE A 177 -12.08 9.59 -10.70
C PHE A 177 -11.18 10.32 -11.71
N ASN A 178 -10.88 9.69 -12.83
CA ASN A 178 -10.06 10.30 -13.87
C ASN A 178 -10.77 11.51 -14.51
N ASN A 179 -12.06 11.41 -14.79
CA ASN A 179 -12.86 12.50 -15.34
C ASN A 179 -13.00 13.68 -14.36
N ALA A 180 -13.12 13.41 -13.05
CA ALA A 180 -13.17 14.44 -12.03
C ALA A 180 -11.83 15.20 -11.94
N ARG A 181 -10.70 14.51 -12.08
CA ARG A 181 -9.37 15.10 -12.06
C ARG A 181 -9.12 16.00 -13.27
N VAL A 182 -9.48 15.56 -14.47
CA VAL A 182 -9.37 16.35 -15.70
C VAL A 182 -10.19 17.64 -15.64
N ARG A 183 -11.36 17.64 -14.98
CA ARG A 183 -12.17 18.85 -14.75
C ARG A 183 -11.50 19.86 -13.80
N ILE A 184 -10.72 19.40 -12.84
CA ILE A 184 -10.04 20.29 -11.88
C ILE A 184 -8.78 20.91 -12.50
N GLU A 185 -8.08 20.14 -13.35
CA GLU A 185 -6.85 20.60 -14.03
C GLU A 185 -7.15 21.45 -15.30
N GLY A 186 -8.38 21.49 -15.80
CA GLY A 186 -8.83 22.22 -16.99
C GLY A 186 -9.53 23.57 -16.71
N ASN A 187 -9.61 23.99 -15.47
CA ASN A 187 -10.02 25.34 -15.01
C ASN A 187 -8.81 26.05 -14.41
#